data_ff46b78f49b66cecceb5f0d111321776
#
_entry.id   ff46b78f49b66cecceb5f0d111321776
#
_cell.length_a   1.000
_cell.length_b   1.000
_cell.length_c   1.000
_cell.angle_alpha   90.00
_cell.angle_beta   90.00
_cell.angle_gamma   90.00
#
_symmetry.space_group_name_H-M   'P 1'
#
loop_
_entity.id
_entity.type
_entity.pdbx_description
1 polymer ?
#
loop_
_entity_poly.entity_id
_entity_poly.type
_entity_poly.pdbx_seq_one_letter_code
_entity_poly.pdbx_strand_id
1 'polypeptide(L)'
;MPGTKRFIVATYKRQAAKVAKEKIFEIYQHWPLLRKEVIGGDISETPGNFGADYVTLKFRNGSQLDVVGGDGTRGLRRNGGLLDELRDADETEINEIVLPLMNVARRLPDNTVNEKEPNAQQIVMTSAGVKSHFSYEKFIDMFENSIITPKDSFVIGLDYRIPIAHGLLDRNYVNKLKLAPSFNQESFAREYLSLWSGSSEESWFNYDKISKYRKLKNPEWRYQKSRVGEQGFYLLSMDVGRLGDRSEVCVFRVNPQNGIFYTTLVNIVTLGRTPESRQFSYQARDLKRLIKLYQPKEVLIDTNGLGISMADEMIKTHYDLDGTELPPYGFFNSDEYKKIQPKNAPQILYSMKANGPLNSQIHGNAYSRINTGRVRFLINEQEAKSALLSLKLGQKMKTEDKIKRLLPHQQTTNLFTQMANLRLKRTGTGLDIVLEQINARFPKDKYSALAYGLWRIKELEEEAAKKKKNRRGNRKLVFYTEGG
;
A
#
# COMPACT_ATOMS: atom_id res chain seq x y z
N MET A 1 -12.98 -38.44 6.39
CA MET A 1 -13.26 -39.14 5.11
C MET A 1 -12.05 -39.96 4.73
N PRO A 2 -12.16 -41.24 4.38
CA PRO A 2 -11.02 -42.05 3.97
C PRO A 2 -10.27 -41.47 2.79
N GLY A 3 -8.92 -41.55 2.79
CA GLY A 3 -8.09 -41.04 1.71
C GLY A 3 -7.94 -39.54 1.61
N THR A 4 -8.45 -38.76 2.58
CA THR A 4 -8.29 -37.31 2.60
C THR A 4 -6.85 -36.93 2.93
N LYS A 5 -6.24 -36.07 2.12
CA LYS A 5 -4.88 -35.58 2.34
C LYS A 5 -4.91 -34.08 2.58
N ARG A 6 -4.39 -33.63 3.71
CA ARG A 6 -4.36 -32.20 4.09
C ARG A 6 -2.98 -31.80 4.57
N PHE A 7 -2.67 -30.52 4.54
CA PHE A 7 -1.50 -30.00 5.22
C PHE A 7 -1.83 -28.78 6.08
N ILE A 8 -0.98 -28.56 7.06
CA ILE A 8 -0.89 -27.33 7.84
C ILE A 8 0.41 -26.67 7.41
N VAL A 9 0.32 -25.45 6.90
CA VAL A 9 1.46 -24.65 6.52
C VAL A 9 1.63 -23.55 7.54
N ALA A 10 2.81 -23.50 8.15
CA ALA A 10 3.19 -22.43 9.07
C ALA A 10 4.44 -21.72 8.56
N THR A 11 4.56 -20.45 8.89
CA THR A 11 5.64 -19.56 8.43
C THR A 11 7.02 -20.03 8.88
N TYR A 12 7.13 -20.58 10.10
CA TYR A 12 8.40 -21.04 10.69
C TYR A 12 8.47 -22.56 10.80
N LYS A 13 9.21 -23.22 9.89
CA LYS A 13 9.31 -24.69 9.76
C LYS A 13 9.61 -25.42 11.07
N ARG A 14 10.72 -25.08 11.72
CA ARG A 14 11.16 -25.77 12.95
C ARG A 14 10.20 -25.56 14.10
N GLN A 15 9.64 -24.35 14.24
CA GLN A 15 8.67 -24.05 15.28
C GLN A 15 7.37 -24.81 15.04
N ALA A 16 6.88 -24.84 13.80
CA ALA A 16 5.68 -25.58 13.42
C ALA A 16 5.81 -27.07 13.73
N ALA A 17 6.91 -27.71 13.33
CA ALA A 17 7.16 -29.12 13.60
C ALA A 17 7.24 -29.42 15.10
N LYS A 18 7.92 -28.56 15.88
CA LYS A 18 8.02 -28.70 17.35
C LYS A 18 6.67 -28.60 18.03
N VAL A 19 5.91 -27.52 17.74
CA VAL A 19 4.58 -27.31 18.32
C VAL A 19 3.62 -28.42 17.91
N ALA A 20 3.64 -28.84 16.65
CA ALA A 20 2.82 -29.94 16.18
C ALA A 20 3.11 -31.24 16.92
N LYS A 21 4.39 -31.59 17.16
CA LYS A 21 4.78 -32.74 17.96
C LYS A 21 4.19 -32.70 19.36
N GLU A 22 4.38 -31.61 20.08
CA GLU A 22 3.86 -31.40 21.43
C GLU A 22 2.33 -31.55 21.47
N LYS A 23 1.62 -30.94 20.55
CA LYS A 23 0.15 -31.01 20.46
C LYS A 23 -0.36 -32.39 20.07
N ILE A 24 0.33 -33.10 19.20
CA ILE A 24 -0.03 -34.48 18.86
C ILE A 24 0.14 -35.41 20.07
N PHE A 25 1.22 -35.25 20.85
CA PHE A 25 1.41 -35.99 22.09
C PHE A 25 0.32 -35.71 23.15
N GLU A 26 -0.05 -34.42 23.34
CA GLU A 26 -1.17 -34.06 24.21
C GLU A 26 -2.47 -34.74 23.76
N ILE A 27 -2.77 -34.69 22.46
CA ILE A 27 -3.97 -35.36 21.90
C ILE A 27 -3.94 -36.86 22.16
N TYR A 28 -2.80 -37.52 21.99
CA TYR A 28 -2.67 -38.97 22.25
C TYR A 28 -2.87 -39.31 23.73
N GLN A 29 -2.47 -38.42 24.65
CA GLN A 29 -2.73 -38.62 26.09
C GLN A 29 -4.21 -38.54 26.42
N HIS A 30 -4.92 -37.61 25.81
CA HIS A 30 -6.36 -37.38 26.09
C HIS A 30 -7.28 -38.22 25.22
N TRP A 31 -6.79 -38.70 24.04
CA TRP A 31 -7.56 -39.52 23.11
C TRP A 31 -6.75 -40.73 22.61
N PRO A 32 -6.56 -41.76 23.39
CA PRO A 32 -5.74 -42.95 23.03
C PRO A 32 -6.23 -43.68 21.78
N LEU A 33 -7.52 -43.60 21.43
CA LEU A 33 -8.06 -44.24 20.23
C LEU A 33 -7.48 -43.64 18.94
N LEU A 34 -7.20 -42.33 18.93
CA LEU A 34 -6.57 -41.67 17.77
C LEU A 34 -5.17 -42.30 17.49
N ARG A 35 -4.44 -42.61 18.54
CA ARG A 35 -3.13 -43.25 18.42
C ARG A 35 -3.18 -44.61 17.68
N LYS A 36 -4.26 -45.36 17.86
CA LYS A 36 -4.49 -46.66 17.17
C LYS A 36 -4.78 -46.46 15.67
N GLU A 37 -5.37 -45.30 15.30
CA GLU A 37 -5.67 -44.98 13.91
C GLU A 37 -4.45 -44.52 13.12
N VAL A 38 -3.37 -44.05 13.78
CA VAL A 38 -2.15 -43.56 13.13
C VAL A 38 -1.21 -44.76 12.89
N ILE A 39 -0.71 -44.90 11.65
CA ILE A 39 0.25 -45.91 11.28
C ILE A 39 1.58 -45.65 12.01
N GLY A 40 2.08 -46.66 12.75
CA GLY A 40 3.27 -46.54 13.61
C GLY A 40 2.99 -45.95 14.99
N GLY A 41 1.72 -45.68 15.34
CA GLY A 41 1.32 -45.08 16.63
C GLY A 41 1.45 -45.99 17.84
N ASP A 42 1.45 -47.33 17.64
CA ASP A 42 1.43 -48.31 18.74
C ASP A 42 2.81 -48.69 19.29
N ILE A 43 3.91 -48.44 18.59
CA ILE A 43 5.18 -49.11 18.82
C ILE A 43 6.31 -48.17 19.26
N SER A 44 6.18 -46.84 19.13
CA SER A 44 7.24 -45.91 19.50
C SER A 44 6.73 -44.65 20.18
N GLU A 45 7.60 -44.04 20.99
CA GLU A 45 7.36 -42.70 21.57
C GLU A 45 7.17 -41.60 20.53
N THR A 46 7.44 -41.87 19.26
CA THR A 46 7.29 -40.96 18.12
C THR A 46 6.42 -41.59 17.03
N PRO A 47 5.08 -41.57 17.17
CA PRO A 47 4.19 -42.06 16.13
C PRO A 47 4.16 -41.14 14.92
N GLY A 48 4.29 -41.74 13.74
CA GLY A 48 4.36 -40.99 12.50
C GLY A 48 5.80 -40.67 12.06
N ASN A 49 5.95 -39.93 10.99
CA ASN A 49 7.26 -39.50 10.48
C ASN A 49 7.53 -38.07 10.92
N PHE A 50 8.36 -37.90 11.93
CA PHE A 50 8.69 -36.62 12.54
C PHE A 50 10.12 -36.20 12.20
N GLY A 51 10.29 -35.36 11.20
CA GLY A 51 11.56 -34.67 10.90
C GLY A 51 11.81 -33.47 11.79
N ALA A 52 12.96 -32.82 11.63
CA ALA A 52 13.26 -31.55 12.30
C ALA A 52 12.33 -30.40 11.81
N ASP A 53 11.96 -30.49 10.54
CA ASP A 53 11.25 -29.37 9.82
C ASP A 53 9.87 -29.82 9.28
N TYR A 54 9.43 -31.01 9.58
CA TYR A 54 8.13 -31.53 9.15
C TYR A 54 7.55 -32.57 10.09
N VAL A 55 6.22 -32.76 10.02
CA VAL A 55 5.49 -33.84 10.66
C VAL A 55 4.54 -34.44 9.63
N THR A 56 4.55 -35.79 9.49
CA THR A 56 3.59 -36.47 8.64
C THR A 56 2.87 -37.54 9.45
N LEU A 57 1.55 -37.42 9.56
CA LEU A 57 0.66 -38.45 10.12
C LEU A 57 -0.04 -39.20 8.98
N LYS A 58 0.11 -40.51 8.92
CA LYS A 58 -0.62 -41.39 8.01
C LYS A 58 -1.63 -42.20 8.83
N PHE A 59 -2.87 -42.20 8.39
CA PHE A 59 -3.95 -42.92 9.05
C PHE A 59 -4.28 -44.23 8.34
N ARG A 60 -4.79 -45.21 9.10
CA ARG A 60 -5.16 -46.54 8.59
C ARG A 60 -6.21 -46.49 7.47
N ASN A 61 -7.05 -45.46 7.46
CA ASN A 61 -8.06 -45.24 6.42
C ASN A 61 -7.48 -44.58 5.14
N GLY A 62 -6.17 -44.48 4.99
CA GLY A 62 -5.48 -43.85 3.85
C GLY A 62 -5.40 -42.35 3.89
N SER A 63 -5.92 -41.68 4.94
CA SER A 63 -5.81 -40.22 5.11
C SER A 63 -4.39 -39.85 5.54
N GLN A 64 -4.03 -38.57 5.29
CA GLN A 64 -2.71 -38.05 5.64
C GLN A 64 -2.83 -36.58 6.07
N LEU A 65 -2.09 -36.20 7.12
CA LEU A 65 -1.88 -34.86 7.57
C LEU A 65 -0.38 -34.57 7.58
N ASP A 66 0.02 -33.51 6.89
CA ASP A 66 1.39 -33.01 6.89
C ASP A 66 1.44 -31.65 7.59
N VAL A 67 2.43 -31.40 8.44
CA VAL A 67 2.76 -30.11 9.00
C VAL A 67 4.10 -29.69 8.43
N VAL A 68 4.13 -28.64 7.65
CA VAL A 68 5.31 -28.24 6.86
C VAL A 68 5.47 -26.73 6.85
N GLY A 69 6.66 -26.23 6.57
CA GLY A 69 6.86 -24.85 6.17
C GLY A 69 6.48 -24.66 4.70
N GLY A 70 6.32 -23.43 4.25
CA GLY A 70 5.88 -23.11 2.89
C GLY A 70 6.72 -23.79 1.79
N ASP A 71 8.05 -23.75 1.86
CA ASP A 71 8.93 -24.47 0.92
C ASP A 71 8.73 -25.99 0.93
N GLY A 72 8.34 -26.56 2.08
CA GLY A 72 8.09 -28.00 2.23
C GLY A 72 6.81 -28.47 1.54
N THR A 73 5.99 -27.56 1.03
CA THR A 73 4.76 -27.90 0.28
C THR A 73 5.04 -28.32 -1.16
N ARG A 74 6.19 -27.98 -1.73
CA ARG A 74 6.53 -28.30 -3.13
C ARG A 74 6.44 -29.80 -3.39
N GLY A 75 5.65 -30.17 -4.41
CA GLY A 75 5.37 -31.54 -4.76
C GLY A 75 4.26 -32.24 -3.93
N LEU A 76 3.75 -31.61 -2.88
CA LEU A 76 2.64 -32.11 -2.10
C LEU A 76 1.31 -31.63 -2.72
N ARG A 77 0.54 -32.56 -3.29
CA ARG A 77 -0.82 -32.27 -3.76
C ARG A 77 -1.83 -32.70 -2.71
N ARG A 78 -2.68 -31.75 -2.25
CA ARG A 78 -3.62 -31.98 -1.14
C ARG A 78 -5.03 -31.48 -1.50
N ASN A 79 -6.03 -32.05 -0.79
CA ASN A 79 -7.45 -31.71 -0.99
C ASN A 79 -7.86 -30.40 -0.27
N GLY A 80 -6.92 -29.73 0.35
CA GLY A 80 -7.07 -28.51 1.12
C GLY A 80 -6.07 -28.47 2.27
N GLY A 81 -6.11 -27.39 3.04
CA GLY A 81 -5.19 -27.22 4.16
C GLY A 81 -5.50 -26.02 5.03
N LEU A 82 -4.66 -25.84 6.03
CA LEU A 82 -4.68 -24.74 6.97
C LEU A 82 -3.42 -23.89 6.77
N LEU A 83 -3.60 -22.60 6.65
CA LEU A 83 -2.54 -21.59 6.64
C LEU A 83 -2.52 -20.95 8.04
N ASP A 84 -1.43 -21.14 8.75
CA ASP A 84 -1.25 -20.62 10.09
C ASP A 84 -0.37 -19.36 10.06
N GLU A 85 -0.75 -18.35 10.85
CA GLU A 85 -0.09 -17.03 10.93
C GLU A 85 0.13 -16.37 9.56
N LEU A 86 -0.95 -16.28 8.77
CA LEU A 86 -0.88 -15.69 7.41
C LEU A 86 -0.32 -14.27 7.39
N ARG A 87 -0.45 -13.50 8.46
CA ARG A 87 0.10 -12.14 8.55
C ARG A 87 1.62 -12.07 8.48
N ASP A 88 2.32 -13.17 8.79
CA ASP A 88 3.78 -13.26 8.78
C ASP A 88 4.31 -14.01 7.54
N ALA A 89 3.41 -14.49 6.66
CA ALA A 89 3.75 -15.28 5.49
C ALA A 89 4.18 -14.42 4.29
N ASP A 90 4.95 -15.03 3.38
CA ASP A 90 5.30 -14.41 2.11
C ASP A 90 4.16 -14.55 1.09
N GLU A 91 3.75 -13.43 0.48
CA GLU A 91 2.65 -13.40 -0.48
C GLU A 91 2.89 -14.29 -1.70
N THR A 92 4.11 -14.25 -2.26
CA THR A 92 4.48 -15.04 -3.45
C THR A 92 4.46 -16.53 -3.12
N GLU A 93 5.00 -16.91 -1.96
CA GLU A 93 4.99 -18.29 -1.50
C GLU A 93 3.56 -18.83 -1.34
N ILE A 94 2.69 -18.05 -0.72
CA ILE A 94 1.29 -18.46 -0.50
C ILE A 94 0.53 -18.54 -1.83
N ASN A 95 0.58 -17.51 -2.66
CA ASN A 95 -0.26 -17.42 -3.86
C ASN A 95 0.26 -18.29 -5.01
N GLU A 96 1.58 -18.43 -5.18
CA GLU A 96 2.16 -19.13 -6.32
C GLU A 96 2.52 -20.60 -6.03
N ILE A 97 2.73 -20.94 -4.76
CA ILE A 97 3.16 -22.31 -4.38
C ILE A 97 2.07 -23.01 -3.58
N VAL A 98 1.66 -22.44 -2.44
CA VAL A 98 0.82 -23.15 -1.48
C VAL A 98 -0.62 -23.32 -1.97
N LEU A 99 -1.28 -22.25 -2.38
CA LEU A 99 -2.68 -22.29 -2.81
C LEU A 99 -2.92 -23.20 -4.04
N PRO A 100 -2.07 -23.20 -5.09
CA PRO A 100 -2.25 -24.13 -6.19
C PRO A 100 -2.17 -25.61 -5.78
N LEU A 101 -1.37 -25.94 -4.77
CA LEU A 101 -1.20 -27.30 -4.28
C LEU A 101 -2.38 -27.79 -3.42
N MET A 102 -3.21 -26.89 -2.91
CA MET A 102 -4.44 -27.21 -2.19
C MET A 102 -5.63 -27.55 -3.09
N ASN A 103 -5.51 -27.37 -4.39
CA ASN A 103 -6.62 -27.44 -5.34
C ASN A 103 -6.72 -28.79 -6.05
N VAL A 104 -6.60 -29.88 -5.30
CA VAL A 104 -6.71 -31.24 -5.84
C VAL A 104 -7.93 -31.92 -5.27
N ALA A 105 -8.82 -32.41 -6.15
CA ALA A 105 -9.98 -33.18 -5.72
C ALA A 105 -9.57 -34.50 -5.09
N ARG A 106 -10.29 -34.92 -4.04
CA ARG A 106 -10.14 -36.25 -3.45
C ARG A 106 -10.68 -37.32 -4.42
N ARG A 107 -9.93 -38.36 -4.62
CA ARG A 107 -10.39 -39.53 -5.39
C ARG A 107 -10.97 -40.57 -4.46
N LEU A 108 -12.08 -41.15 -4.87
CA LEU A 108 -12.71 -42.29 -4.26
C LEU A 108 -11.89 -43.57 -4.55
N PRO A 109 -12.16 -44.72 -3.87
CA PRO A 109 -11.46 -45.98 -4.12
C PRO A 109 -11.54 -46.48 -5.57
N ASP A 110 -12.60 -46.12 -6.27
CA ASP A 110 -12.82 -46.42 -7.70
C ASP A 110 -12.14 -45.39 -8.64
N ASN A 111 -11.33 -44.50 -8.09
CA ASN A 111 -10.62 -43.42 -8.78
C ASN A 111 -11.51 -42.30 -9.36
N THR A 112 -12.80 -42.29 -9.08
CA THR A 112 -13.73 -41.19 -9.45
C THR A 112 -13.64 -40.04 -8.47
N VAL A 113 -14.19 -38.88 -8.84
CA VAL A 113 -14.31 -37.69 -7.99
C VAL A 113 -15.78 -37.49 -7.62
N ASN A 114 -16.05 -37.28 -6.34
CA ASN A 114 -17.39 -36.90 -5.90
C ASN A 114 -17.57 -35.38 -6.03
N GLU A 115 -18.35 -34.93 -7.00
CA GLU A 115 -18.63 -33.52 -7.27
C GLU A 115 -19.35 -32.79 -6.11
N LYS A 116 -20.05 -33.52 -5.25
CA LYS A 116 -20.73 -32.98 -4.07
C LYS A 116 -19.82 -32.78 -2.87
N GLU A 117 -18.59 -33.29 -2.93
CA GLU A 117 -17.63 -33.15 -1.85
C GLU A 117 -16.92 -31.78 -1.96
N PRO A 118 -16.85 -30.99 -0.86
CA PRO A 118 -16.12 -29.75 -0.88
C PRO A 118 -14.62 -30.01 -1.01
N ASN A 119 -14.07 -29.74 -2.18
CA ASN A 119 -12.64 -29.80 -2.46
C ASN A 119 -12.01 -28.42 -2.30
N ALA A 120 -10.67 -28.37 -2.29
CA ALA A 120 -9.90 -27.13 -2.21
C ALA A 120 -10.23 -26.27 -0.97
N GLN A 121 -10.59 -26.88 0.15
CA GLN A 121 -10.91 -26.17 1.38
C GLN A 121 -9.68 -25.47 1.93
N GLN A 122 -9.79 -24.16 2.14
CA GLN A 122 -8.77 -23.32 2.74
C GLN A 122 -9.25 -22.85 4.11
N ILE A 123 -8.45 -23.12 5.14
CA ILE A 123 -8.65 -22.58 6.48
C ILE A 123 -7.49 -21.62 6.74
N VAL A 124 -7.78 -20.38 7.09
CA VAL A 124 -6.77 -19.40 7.43
C VAL A 124 -6.92 -19.03 8.90
N MET A 125 -5.85 -19.18 9.65
CA MET A 125 -5.74 -18.74 11.04
C MET A 125 -4.66 -17.68 11.13
N THR A 126 -4.99 -16.53 11.71
CA THR A 126 -4.04 -15.44 11.88
C THR A 126 -4.53 -14.46 12.92
N SER A 127 -3.62 -13.80 13.62
CA SER A 127 -3.93 -12.57 14.34
C SER A 127 -4.11 -11.43 13.34
N ALA A 128 -4.80 -10.35 13.74
CA ALA A 128 -4.86 -9.15 12.90
C ALA A 128 -3.47 -8.56 12.68
N GLY A 129 -3.23 -8.10 11.47
CA GLY A 129 -1.96 -7.51 11.05
C GLY A 129 -2.11 -6.04 10.65
N VAL A 130 -1.30 -5.63 9.67
CA VAL A 130 -1.36 -4.31 9.07
C VAL A 130 -2.14 -4.35 7.75
N LYS A 131 -2.92 -3.30 7.47
CA LYS A 131 -3.77 -3.22 6.27
C LYS A 131 -2.98 -3.14 4.96
N SER A 132 -1.67 -2.88 5.04
CA SER A 132 -0.77 -2.91 3.88
C SER A 132 -0.24 -4.29 3.53
N HIS A 133 -0.54 -5.32 4.32
CA HIS A 133 -0.12 -6.69 4.07
C HIS A 133 -1.19 -7.47 3.29
N PHE A 134 -0.79 -8.36 2.38
CA PHE A 134 -1.71 -9.13 1.54
C PHE A 134 -2.74 -9.96 2.34
N SER A 135 -2.41 -10.35 3.58
CA SER A 135 -3.34 -11.05 4.47
C SER A 135 -4.60 -10.23 4.80
N TYR A 136 -4.49 -8.90 4.78
CA TYR A 136 -5.67 -8.03 4.94
C TYR A 136 -6.57 -8.08 3.69
N GLU A 137 -5.99 -8.05 2.50
CA GLU A 137 -6.74 -8.20 1.25
C GLU A 137 -7.45 -9.55 1.20
N LYS A 138 -6.73 -10.61 1.59
CA LYS A 138 -7.31 -11.96 1.72
C LYS A 138 -8.46 -12.02 2.73
N PHE A 139 -8.31 -11.34 3.88
CA PHE A 139 -9.38 -11.22 4.87
C PHE A 139 -10.61 -10.51 4.29
N ILE A 140 -10.43 -9.39 3.60
CA ILE A 140 -11.55 -8.65 2.97
C ILE A 140 -12.24 -9.50 1.91
N ASP A 141 -11.48 -10.17 1.04
CA ASP A 141 -11.99 -11.08 0.02
C ASP A 141 -12.86 -12.18 0.64
N MET A 142 -12.35 -12.86 1.69
CA MET A 142 -13.08 -13.91 2.37
C MET A 142 -14.31 -13.36 3.12
N PHE A 143 -14.23 -12.15 3.67
CA PHE A 143 -15.35 -11.49 4.34
C PHE A 143 -16.45 -11.10 3.35
N GLU A 144 -16.09 -10.49 2.21
CA GLU A 144 -17.04 -10.17 1.14
C GLU A 144 -17.72 -11.45 0.62
N ASN A 145 -16.96 -12.52 0.38
CA ASN A 145 -17.48 -13.81 -0.06
C ASN A 145 -18.40 -14.45 0.99
N SER A 146 -18.13 -14.27 2.29
CA SER A 146 -19.01 -14.78 3.35
C SER A 146 -20.39 -14.12 3.38
N ILE A 147 -20.51 -12.90 2.82
CA ILE A 147 -21.78 -12.19 2.68
C ILE A 147 -22.47 -12.59 1.38
N ILE A 148 -21.72 -12.70 0.28
CA ILE A 148 -22.27 -12.99 -1.07
C ILE A 148 -22.62 -14.46 -1.21
N THR A 149 -21.76 -15.35 -0.73
CA THR A 149 -21.89 -16.82 -0.82
C THR A 149 -21.66 -17.47 0.54
N PRO A 150 -22.59 -17.28 1.53
CA PRO A 150 -22.37 -17.73 2.91
C PRO A 150 -22.25 -19.24 3.10
N LYS A 151 -22.56 -20.02 2.06
CA LYS A 151 -22.35 -21.48 2.06
C LYS A 151 -20.88 -21.86 1.76
N ASP A 152 -20.15 -21.00 1.06
CA ASP A 152 -18.82 -21.30 0.52
C ASP A 152 -17.71 -20.62 1.32
N SER A 153 -18.03 -19.58 2.09
CA SER A 153 -17.05 -18.81 2.85
C SER A 153 -17.61 -18.44 4.23
N PHE A 154 -16.72 -18.45 5.23
CA PHE A 154 -17.04 -18.09 6.60
C PHE A 154 -15.85 -17.35 7.23
N VAL A 155 -16.12 -16.24 7.89
CA VAL A 155 -15.12 -15.45 8.61
C VAL A 155 -15.58 -15.22 10.04
N ILE A 156 -14.70 -15.47 11.01
CA ILE A 156 -14.91 -15.18 12.42
C ILE A 156 -13.73 -14.40 12.97
N GLY A 157 -14.01 -13.34 13.73
CA GLY A 157 -13.03 -12.60 14.53
C GLY A 157 -13.46 -12.56 15.98
N LEU A 158 -12.54 -12.91 16.87
CA LEU A 158 -12.79 -12.94 18.33
C LEU A 158 -11.75 -12.07 19.04
N ASP A 159 -12.14 -11.43 20.11
CA ASP A 159 -11.23 -10.66 20.95
C ASP A 159 -10.99 -11.32 22.31
N TYR A 160 -10.04 -10.76 23.08
CA TYR A 160 -9.60 -11.29 24.37
C TYR A 160 -10.70 -11.46 25.42
N ARG A 161 -11.87 -10.85 25.23
CA ARG A 161 -13.00 -10.95 26.17
C ARG A 161 -13.62 -12.35 26.14
N ILE A 162 -13.59 -13.01 24.99
CA ILE A 162 -14.12 -14.38 24.83
C ILE A 162 -13.29 -15.38 25.65
N PRO A 163 -11.96 -15.51 25.50
CA PRO A 163 -11.19 -16.42 26.34
C PRO A 163 -11.24 -16.05 27.84
N ILE A 164 -11.41 -14.78 28.21
CA ILE A 164 -11.64 -14.41 29.62
C ILE A 164 -12.98 -14.98 30.10
N ALA A 165 -14.05 -14.86 29.32
CA ALA A 165 -15.38 -15.36 29.69
C ALA A 165 -15.37 -16.87 29.85
N HIS A 166 -14.53 -17.60 29.13
CA HIS A 166 -14.39 -19.06 29.23
C HIS A 166 -13.26 -19.52 30.19
N GLY A 167 -12.64 -18.61 30.95
CA GLY A 167 -11.60 -18.96 31.91
C GLY A 167 -10.27 -19.40 31.29
N LEU A 168 -10.07 -19.13 29.99
CA LEU A 168 -8.87 -19.50 29.24
C LEU A 168 -7.77 -18.42 29.30
N LEU A 169 -8.13 -17.19 29.67
CA LEU A 169 -7.23 -16.06 29.82
C LEU A 169 -7.53 -15.31 31.13
N ASP A 170 -6.49 -15.03 31.93
CA ASP A 170 -6.62 -14.28 33.16
C ASP A 170 -6.87 -12.78 32.88
N ARG A 171 -7.97 -12.26 33.42
CA ARG A 171 -8.33 -10.84 33.33
C ARG A 171 -7.26 -9.95 33.97
N ASN A 172 -6.66 -10.38 35.09
CA ASN A 172 -5.63 -9.62 35.78
C ASN A 172 -4.36 -9.48 34.94
N TYR A 173 -4.01 -10.51 34.17
CA TYR A 173 -2.92 -10.44 33.22
C TYR A 173 -3.13 -9.32 32.19
N VAL A 174 -4.30 -9.26 31.58
CA VAL A 174 -4.63 -8.22 30.58
C VAL A 174 -4.64 -6.82 31.22
N ASN A 175 -5.15 -6.69 32.45
CA ASN A 175 -5.12 -5.41 33.18
C ASN A 175 -3.69 -4.97 33.49
N LYS A 176 -2.81 -5.87 33.95
CA LYS A 176 -1.39 -5.58 34.18
C LYS A 176 -0.67 -5.17 32.88
N LEU A 177 -0.95 -5.86 31.78
CA LEU A 177 -0.40 -5.53 30.47
C LEU A 177 -0.73 -4.09 30.06
N LYS A 178 -1.99 -3.66 30.23
CA LYS A 178 -2.44 -2.30 29.90
C LYS A 178 -1.80 -1.21 30.79
N LEU A 179 -1.35 -1.57 31.98
CA LEU A 179 -0.70 -0.64 32.91
C LEU A 179 0.83 -0.65 32.78
N ALA A 180 1.39 -1.54 31.98
CA ALA A 180 2.84 -1.64 31.80
C ALA A 180 3.41 -0.39 31.10
N PRO A 181 4.58 0.12 31.49
CA PRO A 181 5.23 1.24 30.81
C PRO A 181 5.52 0.98 29.32
N SER A 182 5.65 -0.29 28.94
CA SER A 182 5.85 -0.75 27.55
C SER A 182 4.55 -0.99 26.79
N PHE A 183 3.38 -0.60 27.35
CA PHE A 183 2.11 -0.81 26.70
C PHE A 183 2.01 -0.08 25.37
N ASN A 184 1.75 -0.85 24.31
CA ASN A 184 1.51 -0.31 22.97
C ASN A 184 0.06 -0.57 22.58
N GLN A 185 -0.71 0.49 22.38
CA GLN A 185 -2.13 0.41 22.05
C GLN A 185 -2.38 -0.24 20.68
N GLU A 186 -1.53 -0.01 19.68
CA GLU A 186 -1.70 -0.58 18.34
C GLU A 186 -1.41 -2.09 18.34
N SER A 187 -0.34 -2.51 19.04
CA SER A 187 -0.03 -3.93 19.24
C SER A 187 -1.16 -4.62 20.00
N PHE A 188 -1.67 -4.01 21.08
CA PHE A 188 -2.80 -4.54 21.82
C PHE A 188 -4.06 -4.67 20.94
N ALA A 189 -4.32 -3.70 20.09
CA ALA A 189 -5.45 -3.75 19.18
C ALA A 189 -5.36 -4.93 18.19
N ARG A 190 -4.18 -5.20 17.65
CA ARG A 190 -3.96 -6.35 16.75
C ARG A 190 -4.05 -7.69 17.48
N GLU A 191 -3.29 -7.84 18.58
CA GLU A 191 -3.12 -9.13 19.25
C GLU A 191 -4.31 -9.54 20.14
N TYR A 192 -4.97 -8.57 20.76
CA TYR A 192 -6.00 -8.82 21.74
C TYR A 192 -7.42 -8.40 21.30
N LEU A 193 -7.53 -7.41 20.40
CA LEU A 193 -8.84 -6.95 19.93
C LEU A 193 -9.17 -7.44 18.51
N SER A 194 -8.27 -8.16 17.85
CA SER A 194 -8.42 -8.61 16.45
C SER A 194 -8.71 -7.47 15.46
N LEU A 195 -8.14 -6.28 15.72
CA LEU A 195 -8.32 -5.09 14.91
C LEU A 195 -7.14 -4.88 13.98
N TRP A 196 -7.41 -4.84 12.70
CA TRP A 196 -6.40 -4.53 11.69
C TRP A 196 -5.94 -3.07 11.80
N SER A 197 -4.64 -2.84 11.93
CA SER A 197 -4.08 -1.50 12.00
C SER A 197 -3.73 -0.96 10.62
N GLY A 198 -3.79 0.38 10.47
CA GLY A 198 -3.44 1.04 9.20
C GLY A 198 -1.95 1.08 8.94
N SER A 199 -1.12 0.98 9.97
CA SER A 199 0.34 1.08 9.90
C SER A 199 1.01 0.14 10.89
N SER A 200 2.28 -0.18 10.65
CA SER A 200 3.13 -0.84 11.64
C SER A 200 3.55 0.15 12.74
N GLU A 201 4.08 -0.35 13.85
CA GLU A 201 4.63 0.47 14.95
C GLU A 201 5.83 1.32 14.49
N GLU A 202 6.57 0.83 13.51
CA GLU A 202 7.74 1.50 12.94
C GLU A 202 7.38 2.53 11.86
N SER A 203 6.11 2.59 11.43
CA SER A 203 5.68 3.46 10.34
C SER A 203 5.90 4.94 10.66
N TRP A 204 6.62 5.63 9.77
CA TRP A 204 6.81 7.08 9.85
C TRP A 204 5.47 7.84 9.77
N PHE A 205 4.56 7.37 8.93
CA PHE A 205 3.20 7.89 8.84
C PHE A 205 2.21 6.92 9.48
N ASN A 206 1.49 7.38 10.50
CA ASN A 206 0.39 6.60 11.04
C ASN A 206 -0.82 6.70 10.10
N TYR A 207 -1.17 5.59 9.47
CA TYR A 207 -2.23 5.49 8.46
C TYR A 207 -3.57 6.05 8.98
N ASP A 208 -3.98 5.68 10.19
CA ASP A 208 -5.29 6.07 10.73
C ASP A 208 -5.34 7.58 11.04
N LYS A 209 -4.22 8.15 11.53
CA LYS A 209 -4.12 9.60 11.77
C LYS A 209 -4.20 10.42 10.49
N ILE A 210 -3.55 9.98 9.40
CA ILE A 210 -3.55 10.72 8.13
C ILE A 210 -4.80 10.46 7.30
N SER A 211 -5.49 9.32 7.47
CA SER A 211 -6.72 8.97 6.74
C SER A 211 -7.87 9.96 6.96
N LYS A 212 -7.91 10.66 8.09
CA LYS A 212 -8.90 11.74 8.35
C LYS A 212 -8.84 12.88 7.33
N TYR A 213 -7.74 13.02 6.57
CA TYR A 213 -7.58 14.03 5.53
C TYR A 213 -8.00 13.54 4.13
N ARG A 214 -8.50 12.33 4.01
CA ARG A 214 -9.13 11.79 2.81
C ARG A 214 -10.57 12.31 2.71
N LYS A 215 -10.74 13.50 2.13
CA LYS A 215 -12.04 14.21 2.11
C LYS A 215 -12.53 14.60 0.72
N LEU A 216 -11.69 14.44 -0.31
CA LEU A 216 -12.07 14.79 -1.68
C LEU A 216 -12.89 13.65 -2.30
N LYS A 217 -14.18 13.89 -2.58
CA LYS A 217 -15.09 12.87 -3.12
C LYS A 217 -14.85 12.54 -4.59
N ASN A 218 -14.44 13.51 -5.40
CA ASN A 218 -14.27 13.33 -6.83
C ASN A 218 -12.88 13.78 -7.28
N PRO A 219 -12.17 12.99 -8.11
CA PRO A 219 -10.92 13.42 -8.72
C PRO A 219 -11.14 14.56 -9.70
N GLU A 220 -10.08 15.27 -10.00
CA GLU A 220 -10.08 16.30 -11.06
C GLU A 220 -9.25 15.79 -12.24
N TRP A 221 -9.83 15.86 -13.44
CA TRP A 221 -9.24 15.32 -14.66
C TRP A 221 -8.61 16.39 -15.55
N ARG A 222 -8.89 17.66 -15.26
CA ARG A 222 -8.43 18.83 -16.00
C ARG A 222 -8.51 20.06 -15.14
N TYR A 223 -7.93 21.15 -15.63
CA TYR A 223 -8.02 22.46 -15.03
C TYR A 223 -9.49 22.89 -14.77
N GLN A 224 -9.76 23.37 -13.56
CA GLN A 224 -11.08 23.83 -13.13
C GLN A 224 -10.97 25.21 -12.47
N LYS A 225 -11.23 26.27 -13.26
CA LYS A 225 -11.12 27.66 -12.81
C LYS A 225 -11.93 27.93 -11.52
N SER A 226 -13.14 27.38 -11.43
CA SER A 226 -14.02 27.54 -10.26
C SER A 226 -13.46 26.96 -8.96
N ARG A 227 -12.60 25.94 -9.05
CA ARG A 227 -11.97 25.29 -7.88
C ARG A 227 -10.61 25.90 -7.51
N VAL A 228 -9.91 26.42 -8.49
CA VAL A 228 -8.60 27.04 -8.30
C VAL A 228 -8.75 28.43 -7.67
N GLY A 229 -9.78 29.19 -8.05
CA GLY A 229 -9.94 30.59 -7.66
C GLY A 229 -8.93 31.51 -8.36
N GLU A 230 -8.86 32.77 -7.94
CA GLU A 230 -8.01 33.78 -8.59
C GLU A 230 -6.50 33.59 -8.35
N GLN A 231 -6.12 33.17 -7.17
CA GLN A 231 -4.72 33.03 -6.75
C GLN A 231 -4.19 31.59 -6.72
N GLY A 232 -5.07 30.62 -6.95
CA GLY A 232 -4.69 29.22 -6.93
C GLY A 232 -4.06 28.78 -8.24
N PHE A 233 -3.50 27.59 -8.23
CA PHE A 233 -2.86 26.99 -9.40
C PHE A 233 -2.79 25.46 -9.27
N TYR A 234 -2.52 24.80 -10.41
CA TYR A 234 -2.11 23.38 -10.40
C TYR A 234 -0.60 23.27 -10.45
N LEU A 235 -0.08 22.21 -9.84
CA LEU A 235 1.32 21.82 -9.88
C LEU A 235 1.38 20.33 -10.13
N LEU A 236 2.28 19.88 -11.01
CA LEU A 236 2.56 18.48 -11.25
C LEU A 236 3.93 18.14 -10.67
N SER A 237 4.07 16.95 -10.09
CA SER A 237 5.35 16.43 -9.60
C SER A 237 5.52 14.99 -10.03
N MET A 238 6.64 14.68 -10.67
CA MET A 238 6.94 13.38 -11.24
C MET A 238 8.17 12.77 -10.59
N ASP A 239 8.02 11.55 -10.10
CA ASP A 239 9.11 10.63 -9.81
C ASP A 239 9.31 9.72 -11.03
N VAL A 240 10.54 9.64 -11.54
CA VAL A 240 10.84 9.01 -12.83
C VAL A 240 11.32 7.58 -12.63
N GLY A 241 10.59 6.62 -13.18
CA GLY A 241 10.92 5.20 -13.18
C GLY A 241 11.09 4.62 -14.59
N ARG A 242 11.80 3.49 -14.71
CA ARG A 242 11.98 2.69 -15.94
C ARG A 242 12.16 1.21 -15.56
N LEU A 243 11.97 0.30 -16.52
CA LEU A 243 12.17 -1.15 -16.37
C LEU A 243 11.34 -1.81 -15.26
N GLY A 244 11.76 -1.79 -14.00
CA GLY A 244 11.06 -2.35 -12.85
C GLY A 244 10.17 -1.34 -12.14
N ASP A 245 10.60 -0.07 -12.09
CA ASP A 245 9.90 1.01 -11.41
C ASP A 245 9.00 1.78 -12.39
N ARG A 246 7.89 2.30 -11.88
CA ARG A 246 6.92 3.07 -12.67
C ARG A 246 7.11 4.55 -12.41
N SER A 247 6.95 5.37 -13.45
CA SER A 247 6.89 6.80 -13.24
C SER A 247 5.53 7.21 -12.67
N GLU A 248 5.56 7.97 -11.60
CA GLU A 248 4.38 8.43 -10.90
C GLU A 248 4.26 9.95 -10.96
N VAL A 249 3.09 10.44 -11.34
CA VAL A 249 2.80 11.87 -11.42
C VAL A 249 1.71 12.23 -10.43
N CYS A 250 2.05 13.02 -9.42
CA CYS A 250 1.11 13.62 -8.50
C CYS A 250 0.60 14.95 -9.06
N VAL A 251 -0.71 15.12 -9.10
CA VAL A 251 -1.38 16.35 -9.55
C VAL A 251 -1.95 17.09 -8.34
N PHE A 252 -1.46 18.26 -8.08
CA PHE A 252 -1.87 19.09 -6.96
C PHE A 252 -2.69 20.30 -7.43
N ARG A 253 -3.76 20.59 -6.71
CA ARG A 253 -4.40 21.89 -6.71
C ARG A 253 -4.00 22.63 -5.44
N VAL A 254 -3.47 23.83 -5.60
CA VAL A 254 -2.97 24.68 -4.52
C VAL A 254 -3.86 25.91 -4.40
N ASN A 255 -4.41 26.13 -3.22
CA ASN A 255 -5.26 27.27 -2.91
C ASN A 255 -4.63 28.12 -1.79
N PRO A 256 -4.03 29.27 -2.09
CA PRO A 256 -3.52 30.19 -1.09
C PRO A 256 -4.66 30.79 -0.25
N GLN A 257 -4.53 30.74 1.07
CA GLN A 257 -5.48 31.36 2.01
C GLN A 257 -4.68 31.99 3.15
N ASN A 258 -4.81 33.28 3.34
CA ASN A 258 -4.12 34.03 4.40
C ASN A 258 -2.59 33.84 4.45
N GLY A 259 -1.96 33.63 3.30
CA GLY A 259 -0.51 33.40 3.20
C GLY A 259 -0.11 31.93 3.39
N ILE A 260 -1.05 31.02 3.65
CA ILE A 260 -0.83 29.58 3.76
C ILE A 260 -1.31 28.89 2.48
N PHE A 261 -0.52 27.98 1.94
CA PHE A 261 -0.87 27.22 0.74
C PHE A 261 -1.49 25.88 1.12
N TYR A 262 -2.83 25.82 1.07
CA TYR A 262 -3.56 24.56 1.22
C TYR A 262 -3.50 23.77 -0.08
N THR A 263 -3.17 22.50 0.06
CA THR A 263 -2.90 21.60 -1.07
C THR A 263 -3.96 20.52 -1.13
N THR A 264 -4.47 20.21 -2.33
CA THR A 264 -5.32 19.04 -2.56
C THR A 264 -4.65 18.16 -3.61
N LEU A 265 -4.34 16.93 -3.27
CA LEU A 265 -3.92 15.92 -4.24
C LEU A 265 -5.16 15.44 -4.98
N VAL A 266 -5.33 15.89 -6.21
CA VAL A 266 -6.56 15.71 -6.99
C VAL A 266 -6.52 14.49 -7.91
N ASN A 267 -5.32 14.04 -8.25
CA ASN A 267 -5.10 12.84 -9.05
C ASN A 267 -3.67 12.30 -8.86
N ILE A 268 -3.49 11.01 -9.11
CA ILE A 268 -2.18 10.36 -9.27
C ILE A 268 -2.24 9.57 -10.58
N VAL A 269 -1.26 9.78 -11.45
CA VAL A 269 -1.20 9.14 -12.76
C VAL A 269 0.09 8.34 -12.87
N THR A 270 -0.04 7.04 -13.08
CA THR A 270 1.08 6.14 -13.36
C THR A 270 1.34 6.12 -14.86
N LEU A 271 2.56 6.46 -15.28
CA LEU A 271 3.03 6.38 -16.67
C LEU A 271 3.79 5.07 -16.91
N GLY A 272 4.02 4.72 -18.16
CA GLY A 272 4.83 3.55 -18.51
C GLY A 272 4.22 2.20 -18.12
N ARG A 273 2.88 2.04 -18.24
CA ARG A 273 2.18 0.82 -17.82
C ARG A 273 2.43 -0.39 -18.73
N THR A 274 2.68 -0.17 -20.00
CA THR A 274 2.99 -1.24 -20.97
C THR A 274 4.48 -1.20 -21.31
N PRO A 275 5.08 -2.30 -21.80
CA PRO A 275 6.49 -2.33 -22.19
C PRO A 275 6.87 -1.21 -23.16
N GLU A 276 6.04 -0.92 -24.15
CA GLU A 276 6.27 0.13 -25.14
C GLU A 276 6.21 1.52 -24.49
N SER A 277 5.21 1.76 -23.64
CA SER A 277 5.01 3.04 -22.96
C SER A 277 6.06 3.36 -21.89
N ARG A 278 6.95 2.41 -21.55
CA ARG A 278 8.08 2.64 -20.63
C ARG A 278 9.20 3.47 -21.26
N GLN A 279 9.24 3.63 -22.59
CA GLN A 279 10.20 4.52 -23.23
C GLN A 279 9.93 5.98 -22.84
N PHE A 280 10.97 6.75 -22.57
CA PHE A 280 10.82 8.13 -22.09
C PHE A 280 10.11 9.04 -23.10
N SER A 281 10.24 8.80 -24.39
CA SER A 281 9.51 9.52 -25.43
C SER A 281 7.98 9.36 -25.31
N TYR A 282 7.49 8.18 -24.94
CA TYR A 282 6.06 7.95 -24.66
C TYR A 282 5.63 8.58 -23.35
N GLN A 283 6.45 8.46 -22.31
CA GLN A 283 6.16 9.08 -21.01
C GLN A 283 6.15 10.62 -21.12
N ALA A 284 7.05 11.20 -21.90
CA ALA A 284 7.08 12.64 -22.17
C ALA A 284 5.81 13.11 -22.90
N ARG A 285 5.34 12.34 -23.90
CA ARG A 285 4.06 12.63 -24.55
C ARG A 285 2.90 12.62 -23.54
N ASP A 286 2.84 11.62 -22.70
CA ASP A 286 1.79 11.52 -21.68
C ASP A 286 1.87 12.66 -20.65
N LEU A 287 3.06 13.04 -20.18
CA LEU A 287 3.23 14.18 -19.29
C LEU A 287 2.83 15.50 -19.99
N LYS A 288 3.17 15.69 -21.26
CA LYS A 288 2.74 16.86 -22.04
C LYS A 288 1.21 16.93 -22.22
N ARG A 289 0.54 15.77 -22.38
CA ARG A 289 -0.93 15.70 -22.37
C ARG A 289 -1.49 16.14 -21.01
N LEU A 290 -0.86 15.72 -19.90
CA LEU A 290 -1.26 16.16 -18.57
C LEU A 290 -1.03 17.66 -18.39
N ILE A 291 0.06 18.24 -18.90
CA ILE A 291 0.32 19.69 -18.90
C ILE A 291 -0.79 20.40 -19.64
N LYS A 292 -1.18 19.94 -20.84
CA LYS A 292 -2.29 20.53 -21.62
C LYS A 292 -3.62 20.46 -20.87
N LEU A 293 -3.91 19.34 -20.17
CA LEU A 293 -5.15 19.13 -19.43
C LEU A 293 -5.23 20.00 -18.16
N TYR A 294 -4.18 20.03 -17.36
CA TYR A 294 -4.21 20.68 -16.04
C TYR A 294 -3.68 22.12 -16.04
N GLN A 295 -2.99 22.55 -17.09
CA GLN A 295 -2.40 23.89 -17.22
C GLN A 295 -1.63 24.30 -15.95
N PRO A 296 -0.66 23.47 -15.51
CA PRO A 296 0.04 23.70 -14.26
C PRO A 296 0.89 24.95 -14.32
N LYS A 297 1.04 25.60 -13.17
CA LYS A 297 2.00 26.69 -13.01
C LYS A 297 3.43 26.19 -13.17
N GLU A 298 3.73 25.04 -12.62
CA GLU A 298 5.04 24.39 -12.68
C GLU A 298 4.89 22.87 -12.72
N VAL A 299 5.88 22.20 -13.31
CA VAL A 299 6.01 20.75 -13.37
C VAL A 299 7.37 20.35 -12.83
N LEU A 300 7.39 19.64 -11.73
CA LEU A 300 8.61 19.07 -11.16
C LEU A 300 8.93 17.74 -11.78
N ILE A 301 10.19 17.52 -12.08
CA ILE A 301 10.71 16.24 -12.53
C ILE A 301 11.94 15.93 -11.68
N ASP A 302 11.97 14.75 -11.05
CA ASP A 302 13.20 14.24 -10.45
C ASP A 302 14.20 13.95 -11.57
N THR A 303 15.25 14.76 -11.64
CA THR A 303 16.28 14.66 -12.68
C THR A 303 17.54 13.94 -12.20
N ASN A 304 17.47 13.18 -11.11
CA ASN A 304 18.54 12.27 -10.71
C ASN A 304 18.51 11.01 -11.58
N GLY A 305 19.68 10.52 -11.95
CA GLY A 305 19.82 9.25 -12.68
C GLY A 305 18.96 9.18 -13.95
N LEU A 306 17.96 8.32 -13.97
CA LEU A 306 17.05 8.12 -15.10
C LEU A 306 16.23 9.35 -15.48
N GLY A 307 16.03 10.27 -14.56
CA GLY A 307 15.28 11.49 -14.78
C GLY A 307 15.94 12.45 -15.80
N ILE A 308 17.25 12.36 -16.02
CA ILE A 308 17.94 13.09 -17.08
C ILE A 308 17.33 12.77 -18.45
N SER A 309 17.16 11.48 -18.76
CA SER A 309 16.56 11.04 -20.03
C SER A 309 15.13 11.54 -20.23
N MET A 310 14.36 11.60 -19.13
CA MET A 310 13.00 12.18 -19.18
C MET A 310 13.05 13.69 -19.44
N ALA A 311 13.96 14.40 -18.80
CA ALA A 311 14.15 15.84 -19.00
C ALA A 311 14.58 16.16 -20.44
N ASP A 312 15.46 15.37 -21.04
CA ASP A 312 15.89 15.49 -22.44
C ASP A 312 14.72 15.33 -23.42
N GLU A 313 13.77 14.45 -23.12
CA GLU A 313 12.57 14.30 -23.95
C GLU A 313 11.60 15.47 -23.76
N MET A 314 11.51 16.08 -22.59
CA MET A 314 10.60 17.19 -22.35
C MET A 314 10.95 18.46 -23.14
N ILE A 315 12.23 18.69 -23.44
CA ILE A 315 12.70 19.85 -24.22
C ILE A 315 12.56 19.67 -25.75
N LYS A 316 12.12 18.49 -26.23
CA LYS A 316 11.87 18.19 -27.64
C LYS A 316 10.40 18.38 -28.01
N THR A 317 10.10 18.64 -29.27
CA THR A 317 8.75 18.53 -29.80
C THR A 317 8.34 17.06 -29.96
N HIS A 318 7.11 16.74 -29.59
CA HIS A 318 6.50 15.43 -29.86
C HIS A 318 5.17 15.61 -30.60
N TYR A 319 4.63 14.51 -31.11
CA TYR A 319 3.32 14.51 -31.77
C TYR A 319 2.41 13.48 -31.09
N ASP A 320 1.15 13.83 -30.92
CA ASP A 320 0.12 12.92 -30.42
C ASP A 320 -0.28 11.93 -31.53
N LEU A 321 -1.08 10.92 -31.17
CA LEU A 321 -1.58 9.90 -32.11
C LEU A 321 -2.45 10.49 -33.23
N ASP A 322 -3.12 11.60 -32.99
CA ASP A 322 -3.93 12.35 -33.96
C ASP A 322 -3.12 13.38 -34.77
N GLY A 323 -1.79 13.40 -34.64
CA GLY A 323 -0.89 14.36 -35.28
C GLY A 323 -0.82 15.73 -34.59
N THR A 324 -1.53 15.93 -33.46
CA THR A 324 -1.43 17.18 -32.71
C THR A 324 -0.03 17.36 -32.17
N GLU A 325 0.55 18.56 -32.38
CA GLU A 325 1.86 18.91 -31.82
C GLU A 325 1.77 19.06 -30.30
N LEU A 326 2.74 18.44 -29.63
CA LEU A 326 3.03 18.57 -28.21
C LEU A 326 4.34 19.35 -28.05
N PRO A 327 4.27 20.65 -27.71
CA PRO A 327 5.42 21.54 -27.76
C PRO A 327 6.51 21.17 -26.75
N PRO A 328 7.74 21.65 -26.96
CA PRO A 328 8.80 21.55 -25.97
C PRO A 328 8.48 22.43 -24.75
N TYR A 329 8.96 22.02 -23.59
CA TYR A 329 8.91 22.83 -22.37
C TYR A 329 10.32 23.01 -21.82
N GLY A 330 10.59 24.16 -21.20
CA GLY A 330 11.92 24.50 -20.69
C GLY A 330 12.01 24.48 -19.17
N PHE A 331 13.24 24.22 -18.68
CA PHE A 331 13.60 24.30 -17.27
C PHE A 331 14.04 25.71 -16.91
N PHE A 332 13.49 26.29 -15.85
CA PHE A 332 13.85 27.63 -15.39
C PHE A 332 14.89 27.65 -14.27
N ASN A 333 15.11 26.52 -13.58
CA ASN A 333 16.03 26.42 -12.44
C ASN A 333 17.32 25.63 -12.74
N SER A 334 17.59 25.26 -13.99
CA SER A 334 18.78 24.51 -14.38
C SER A 334 19.55 25.24 -15.48
N ASP A 335 20.77 25.71 -15.17
CA ASP A 335 21.61 26.39 -16.13
C ASP A 335 22.14 25.47 -17.23
N GLU A 336 22.21 24.17 -16.96
CA GLU A 336 22.55 23.13 -17.93
C GLU A 336 21.47 23.05 -19.03
N TYR A 337 20.20 22.90 -18.64
CA TYR A 337 19.10 22.83 -19.59
C TYR A 337 18.82 24.17 -20.30
N LYS A 338 19.05 25.30 -19.67
CA LYS A 338 18.92 26.64 -20.34
C LYS A 338 19.79 26.80 -21.58
N LYS A 339 20.90 26.06 -21.67
CA LYS A 339 21.83 26.11 -22.80
C LYS A 339 21.35 25.30 -24.01
N ILE A 340 20.61 24.21 -23.79
CA ILE A 340 20.24 23.23 -24.81
C ILE A 340 18.75 23.24 -25.17
N GLN A 341 17.89 23.81 -24.33
CA GLN A 341 16.45 23.87 -24.57
C GLN A 341 16.10 24.96 -25.60
N PRO A 342 14.97 24.83 -26.34
CA PRO A 342 14.52 25.85 -27.27
C PRO A 342 14.23 27.19 -26.55
N LYS A 343 14.73 28.29 -27.10
CA LYS A 343 14.59 29.63 -26.49
C LYS A 343 13.16 30.07 -26.27
N ASN A 344 12.23 29.64 -27.13
CA ASN A 344 10.82 30.01 -27.07
C ASN A 344 9.98 28.99 -26.31
N ALA A 345 10.56 27.95 -25.71
CA ALA A 345 9.82 26.97 -24.94
C ALA A 345 9.26 27.59 -23.64
N PRO A 346 7.98 27.33 -23.29
CA PRO A 346 7.42 27.78 -22.01
C PRO A 346 8.26 27.24 -20.83
N GLN A 347 8.75 28.16 -19.99
CA GLN A 347 9.64 27.86 -18.86
C GLN A 347 8.82 27.44 -17.63
N ILE A 348 8.31 26.22 -17.62
CA ILE A 348 7.48 25.67 -16.53
C ILE A 348 8.07 24.45 -15.84
N LEU A 349 9.19 23.91 -16.34
CA LEU A 349 9.81 22.73 -15.76
C LEU A 349 10.75 23.10 -14.63
N TYR A 350 10.67 22.37 -13.53
CA TYR A 350 11.55 22.46 -12.37
C TYR A 350 12.35 21.16 -12.25
N SER A 351 13.65 21.24 -12.35
CA SER A 351 14.58 20.14 -12.15
C SER A 351 14.79 19.93 -10.64
N MET A 352 14.32 18.81 -10.12
CA MET A 352 14.56 18.38 -8.74
C MET A 352 15.82 17.51 -8.72
N LYS A 353 16.86 17.96 -8.02
CA LYS A 353 18.09 17.19 -7.77
C LYS A 353 18.26 17.07 -6.26
N ALA A 354 17.58 16.09 -5.66
CA ALA A 354 17.63 15.91 -4.21
C ALA A 354 18.92 15.19 -3.79
N ASN A 355 19.65 15.78 -2.86
CA ASN A 355 20.78 15.19 -2.15
C ASN A 355 20.37 14.81 -0.71
N GLY A 356 21.26 14.21 0.06
CA GLY A 356 20.95 13.73 1.42
C GLY A 356 20.31 14.79 2.33
N PRO A 357 20.93 15.96 2.56
CA PRO A 357 20.38 17.02 3.39
C PRO A 357 19.04 17.57 2.87
N LEU A 358 18.90 17.72 1.55
CA LEU A 358 17.64 18.17 0.95
C LEU A 358 16.54 17.11 1.11
N ASN A 359 16.86 15.83 0.94
CA ASN A 359 15.89 14.74 1.17
C ASN A 359 15.36 14.76 2.60
N SER A 360 16.23 14.97 3.61
CA SER A 360 15.81 15.12 5.00
C SER A 360 14.77 16.24 5.17
N GLN A 361 15.01 17.40 4.56
CA GLN A 361 14.07 18.53 4.61
C GLN A 361 12.76 18.23 3.85
N ILE A 362 12.83 17.57 2.71
CA ILE A 362 11.67 17.14 1.90
C ILE A 362 10.77 16.23 2.73
N HIS A 363 11.35 15.20 3.37
CA HIS A 363 10.60 14.27 4.20
C HIS A 363 9.98 14.94 5.42
N GLY A 364 10.74 15.79 6.13
CA GLY A 364 10.23 16.56 7.27
C GLY A 364 9.10 17.51 6.88
N ASN A 365 9.20 18.20 5.74
CA ASN A 365 8.14 19.05 5.21
C ASN A 365 6.88 18.25 4.85
N ALA A 366 7.02 17.12 4.15
CA ALA A 366 5.90 16.26 3.79
C ALA A 366 5.17 15.77 5.06
N TYR A 367 5.91 15.29 6.06
CA TYR A 367 5.37 14.87 7.35
C TYR A 367 4.58 15.99 8.03
N SER A 368 5.18 17.18 8.14
CA SER A 368 4.54 18.33 8.79
C SER A 368 3.26 18.75 8.07
N ARG A 369 3.29 18.94 6.74
CA ARG A 369 2.13 19.39 5.96
C ARG A 369 0.97 18.38 6.01
N ILE A 370 1.27 17.09 5.95
CA ILE A 370 0.25 16.03 6.01
C ILE A 370 -0.37 15.98 7.41
N ASN A 371 0.44 15.89 8.47
CA ASN A 371 -0.07 15.74 9.83
C ASN A 371 -0.80 16.99 10.36
N THR A 372 -0.48 18.18 9.84
CA THR A 372 -1.19 19.43 10.18
C THR A 372 -2.45 19.68 9.34
N GLY A 373 -2.80 18.76 8.42
CA GLY A 373 -4.01 18.88 7.60
C GLY A 373 -3.94 19.91 6.49
N ARG A 374 -2.73 20.36 6.12
CA ARG A 374 -2.50 21.25 4.97
C ARG A 374 -2.63 20.53 3.63
N VAL A 375 -2.71 19.19 3.65
CA VAL A 375 -2.89 18.35 2.46
C VAL A 375 -4.20 17.58 2.58
N ARG A 376 -5.01 17.60 1.52
CA ARG A 376 -6.25 16.82 1.39
C ARG A 376 -6.09 15.79 0.29
N PHE A 377 -6.74 14.65 0.46
CA PHE A 377 -6.65 13.49 -0.44
C PHE A 377 -8.03 13.01 -0.86
N LEU A 378 -8.08 12.21 -1.93
CA LEU A 378 -9.28 11.50 -2.33
C LEU A 378 -9.75 10.53 -1.25
N ILE A 379 -11.06 10.38 -1.09
CA ILE A 379 -11.68 9.40 -0.19
C ILE A 379 -11.23 7.98 -0.55
N ASN A 380 -11.43 7.05 0.36
CA ASN A 380 -11.11 5.64 0.19
C ASN A 380 -11.82 5.08 -1.06
N GLU A 381 -11.18 4.14 -1.73
CA GLU A 381 -11.69 3.48 -2.92
C GLU A 381 -13.04 2.79 -2.68
N GLN A 382 -13.19 2.08 -1.57
CA GLN A 382 -14.46 1.41 -1.20
C GLN A 382 -15.57 2.42 -0.95
N GLU A 383 -15.27 3.52 -0.25
CA GLU A 383 -16.22 4.63 -0.05
C GLU A 383 -16.62 5.27 -1.39
N ALA A 384 -15.65 5.48 -2.28
CA ALA A 384 -15.89 6.02 -3.61
C ALA A 384 -16.73 5.06 -4.47
N LYS A 385 -16.47 3.76 -4.42
CA LYS A 385 -17.24 2.70 -5.09
C LYS A 385 -18.69 2.68 -4.59
N SER A 386 -18.87 2.69 -3.27
CA SER A 386 -20.19 2.73 -2.65
C SER A 386 -20.97 3.99 -3.06
N ALA A 387 -20.32 5.16 -3.02
CA ALA A 387 -20.92 6.42 -3.46
C ALA A 387 -21.27 6.42 -4.95
N LEU A 388 -20.43 5.83 -5.81
CA LEU A 388 -20.72 5.70 -7.24
C LEU A 388 -21.93 4.78 -7.49
N LEU A 389 -21.98 3.63 -6.83
CA LEU A 389 -23.06 2.64 -7.00
C LEU A 389 -24.38 3.07 -6.37
N SER A 390 -24.38 3.99 -5.42
CA SER A 390 -25.63 4.59 -4.88
C SER A 390 -26.35 5.49 -5.89
N LEU A 391 -25.64 5.96 -6.92
CA LEU A 391 -26.22 6.79 -7.97
C LEU A 391 -26.79 5.94 -9.11
N LYS A 392 -28.02 6.23 -9.56
CA LYS A 392 -28.64 5.55 -10.72
C LYS A 392 -27.74 5.58 -11.97
N LEU A 393 -27.05 6.68 -12.21
CA LEU A 393 -26.08 6.81 -13.30
C LEU A 393 -24.90 5.86 -13.12
N GLY A 394 -24.37 5.75 -11.90
CA GLY A 394 -23.24 4.86 -11.58
C GLY A 394 -23.60 3.38 -11.74
N GLN A 395 -24.83 2.98 -11.39
CA GLN A 395 -25.28 1.61 -11.60
C GLN A 395 -25.32 1.22 -13.09
N LYS A 396 -25.78 2.13 -13.94
CA LYS A 396 -25.89 1.93 -15.42
C LYS A 396 -24.58 2.15 -16.18
N MET A 397 -23.55 2.63 -15.54
CA MET A 397 -22.26 2.93 -16.17
C MET A 397 -21.56 1.64 -16.62
N LYS A 398 -20.88 1.67 -17.78
CA LYS A 398 -20.04 0.56 -18.25
C LYS A 398 -18.90 0.29 -17.26
N THR A 399 -18.48 -0.96 -17.17
CA THR A 399 -17.41 -1.40 -16.25
C THR A 399 -16.11 -0.61 -16.45
N GLU A 400 -15.73 -0.36 -17.70
CA GLU A 400 -14.53 0.41 -18.03
C GLU A 400 -14.58 1.85 -17.50
N ASP A 401 -15.75 2.51 -17.58
CA ASP A 401 -15.93 3.87 -17.08
C ASP A 401 -15.95 3.90 -15.55
N LYS A 402 -16.48 2.86 -14.91
CA LYS A 402 -16.40 2.67 -13.44
C LYS A 402 -14.93 2.55 -13.02
N ILE A 403 -14.16 1.69 -13.68
CA ILE A 403 -12.73 1.51 -13.40
C ILE A 403 -11.99 2.83 -13.57
N LYS A 404 -12.19 3.54 -14.67
CA LYS A 404 -11.56 4.85 -14.89
C LYS A 404 -11.87 5.84 -13.78
N ARG A 405 -13.12 5.92 -13.31
CA ARG A 405 -13.52 6.82 -12.24
C ARG A 405 -12.94 6.46 -10.88
N LEU A 406 -12.80 5.17 -10.58
CA LEU A 406 -12.27 4.68 -9.30
C LEU A 406 -10.74 4.65 -9.26
N LEU A 407 -10.07 4.60 -10.41
CA LEU A 407 -8.62 4.51 -10.50
C LEU A 407 -7.86 5.57 -9.67
N PRO A 408 -8.23 6.87 -9.67
CA PRO A 408 -7.53 7.85 -8.83
C PRO A 408 -7.68 7.60 -7.33
N HIS A 409 -8.81 7.05 -6.90
CA HIS A 409 -9.05 6.65 -5.50
C HIS A 409 -8.15 5.48 -5.12
N GLN A 410 -8.05 4.47 -5.98
CA GLN A 410 -7.16 3.32 -5.82
C GLN A 410 -5.70 3.77 -5.78
N GLN A 411 -5.27 4.65 -6.69
CA GLN A 411 -3.91 5.19 -6.67
C GLN A 411 -3.61 5.96 -5.38
N THR A 412 -4.60 6.69 -4.85
CA THR A 412 -4.47 7.37 -3.55
C THR A 412 -4.40 6.36 -2.41
N THR A 413 -5.16 5.27 -2.44
CA THR A 413 -5.06 4.17 -1.45
C THR A 413 -3.67 3.54 -1.50
N ASN A 414 -3.13 3.26 -2.68
CA ASN A 414 -1.78 2.75 -2.86
C ASN A 414 -0.71 3.72 -2.32
N LEU A 415 -0.89 5.03 -2.49
CA LEU A 415 -0.01 6.05 -1.88
C LEU A 415 -0.03 5.93 -0.35
N PHE A 416 -1.20 5.78 0.27
CA PHE A 416 -1.31 5.62 1.72
C PHE A 416 -0.63 4.34 2.21
N THR A 417 -0.75 3.25 1.44
CA THR A 417 -0.01 2.01 1.70
C THR A 417 1.50 2.22 1.62
N GLN A 418 2.00 2.93 0.59
CA GLN A 418 3.41 3.28 0.49
C GLN A 418 3.87 4.12 1.68
N MET A 419 3.10 5.13 2.10
CA MET A 419 3.42 5.97 3.26
C MET A 419 3.47 5.16 4.57
N ALA A 420 2.52 4.24 4.77
CA ALA A 420 2.50 3.36 5.93
C ALA A 420 3.67 2.34 5.93
N ASN A 421 4.23 2.05 4.76
CA ASN A 421 5.39 1.16 4.60
C ASN A 421 6.76 1.87 4.79
N LEU A 422 6.77 3.15 5.13
CA LEU A 422 8.01 3.89 5.38
C LEU A 422 8.33 3.97 6.86
N ARG A 423 9.58 3.72 7.21
CA ARG A 423 10.11 3.92 8.56
C ARG A 423 11.35 4.80 8.56
N LEU A 424 11.64 5.39 9.71
CA LEU A 424 12.85 6.16 9.91
C LEU A 424 14.05 5.20 9.98
N LYS A 425 15.01 5.38 9.07
CA LYS A 425 16.30 4.69 9.15
C LYS A 425 17.16 5.37 10.19
N ARG A 426 17.64 4.61 11.18
CA ARG A 426 18.61 5.12 12.16
C ARG A 426 19.97 5.30 11.45
N THR A 427 20.39 6.54 11.28
CA THR A 427 21.72 6.89 10.80
C THR A 427 22.64 7.18 11.97
N GLY A 428 23.93 6.88 11.86
CA GLY A 428 24.88 7.02 12.98
C GLY A 428 25.04 8.46 13.52
N THR A 429 24.68 9.47 12.72
CA THR A 429 24.72 10.89 13.10
C THR A 429 23.43 11.42 13.72
N GLY A 430 22.30 10.71 13.56
CA GLY A 430 21.02 11.04 14.19
C GLY A 430 20.32 12.34 13.72
N LEU A 431 20.93 13.13 12.85
CA LEU A 431 20.45 14.45 12.45
C LEU A 431 19.59 14.44 11.20
N ASP A 432 19.79 13.46 10.29
CA ASP A 432 19.09 13.41 9.03
C ASP A 432 17.88 12.47 9.04
N ILE A 433 16.77 12.93 8.47
CA ILE A 433 15.58 12.10 8.23
C ILE A 433 15.82 11.30 6.95
N VAL A 434 16.15 10.03 7.11
CA VAL A 434 16.27 9.05 6.02
C VAL A 434 15.15 8.04 6.16
N LEU A 435 14.35 7.89 5.11
CA LEU A 435 13.25 6.92 5.10
C LEU A 435 13.61 5.69 4.27
N GLU A 436 13.34 4.52 4.85
CA GLU A 436 13.44 3.24 4.14
C GLU A 436 12.10 2.50 4.16
N GLN A 437 11.90 1.58 3.22
CA GLN A 437 10.73 0.73 3.23
C GLN A 437 10.83 -0.34 4.31
N ILE A 438 9.74 -0.55 5.06
CA ILE A 438 9.61 -1.67 6.02
C ILE A 438 9.63 -2.99 5.24
N ASN A 439 8.87 -3.07 4.17
CA ASN A 439 8.92 -4.13 3.18
C ASN A 439 9.46 -3.57 1.86
N ALA A 440 10.67 -4.00 1.46
CA ALA A 440 11.35 -3.52 0.27
C ALA A 440 10.65 -3.88 -1.05
N ARG A 441 9.71 -4.84 -1.06
CA ARG A 441 8.92 -5.21 -2.24
C ARG A 441 7.87 -4.17 -2.61
N PHE A 442 7.42 -3.33 -1.66
CA PHE A 442 6.48 -2.25 -1.94
C PHE A 442 7.22 -1.03 -2.47
N PRO A 443 6.84 -0.48 -3.63
CA PRO A 443 7.46 0.73 -4.17
C PRO A 443 7.22 1.93 -3.25
N LYS A 444 8.00 3.02 -3.43
CA LYS A 444 7.81 4.31 -2.74
C LYS A 444 7.62 5.49 -3.69
N ASP A 445 7.47 5.22 -4.99
CA ASP A 445 7.54 6.22 -6.06
C ASP A 445 6.41 7.26 -5.96
N LYS A 446 5.18 6.83 -5.59
CA LYS A 446 4.07 7.76 -5.34
C LYS A 446 4.35 8.71 -4.18
N TYR A 447 4.97 8.18 -3.12
CA TYR A 447 5.38 9.01 -1.99
C TYR A 447 6.50 9.98 -2.38
N SER A 448 7.48 9.56 -3.18
CA SER A 448 8.55 10.43 -3.68
C SER A 448 7.97 11.57 -4.49
N ALA A 449 7.09 11.28 -5.46
CA ALA A 449 6.40 12.29 -6.26
C ALA A 449 5.56 13.25 -5.39
N LEU A 450 4.86 12.74 -4.36
CA LEU A 450 4.13 13.55 -3.40
C LEU A 450 5.07 14.49 -2.62
N ALA A 451 6.15 13.95 -2.06
CA ALA A 451 7.06 14.68 -1.19
C ALA A 451 7.79 15.81 -1.93
N TYR A 452 8.26 15.55 -3.14
CA TYR A 452 8.88 16.56 -4.01
C TYR A 452 7.89 17.69 -4.34
N GLY A 453 6.66 17.36 -4.72
CA GLY A 453 5.63 18.35 -5.01
C GLY A 453 5.30 19.23 -3.79
N LEU A 454 5.15 18.62 -2.61
CA LEU A 454 4.91 19.36 -1.37
C LEU A 454 6.09 20.25 -0.97
N TRP A 455 7.32 19.84 -1.27
CA TRP A 455 8.51 20.66 -1.08
C TRP A 455 8.45 21.92 -1.95
N ARG A 456 8.21 21.78 -3.26
CA ARG A 456 8.13 22.94 -4.15
C ARG A 456 6.99 23.87 -3.77
N ILE A 457 5.86 23.33 -3.34
CA ILE A 457 4.74 24.14 -2.83
C ILE A 457 5.15 24.97 -1.60
N LYS A 458 6.01 24.43 -0.72
CA LYS A 458 6.60 25.17 0.40
C LYS A 458 7.48 26.32 -0.10
N GLU A 459 8.39 26.06 -1.05
CA GLU A 459 9.23 27.11 -1.63
C GLU A 459 8.40 28.25 -2.24
N LEU A 460 7.34 27.90 -3.01
CA LEU A 460 6.43 28.87 -3.59
C LEU A 460 5.66 29.69 -2.53
N GLU A 461 5.30 29.07 -1.41
CA GLU A 461 4.70 29.73 -0.26
C GLU A 461 5.66 30.76 0.36
N GLU A 462 6.93 30.39 0.55
CA GLU A 462 8.00 31.25 1.07
C GLU A 462 8.32 32.40 0.10
N GLU A 463 8.39 32.13 -1.22
CA GLU A 463 8.57 33.14 -2.25
C GLU A 463 7.43 34.19 -2.24
N ALA A 464 6.18 33.72 -2.12
CA ALA A 464 5.01 34.61 -2.03
C ALA A 464 5.05 35.47 -0.76
N ALA A 465 5.45 34.91 0.37
CA ALA A 465 5.60 35.63 1.63
C ALA A 465 6.69 36.74 1.54
N LYS A 466 7.85 36.40 0.95
CA LYS A 466 8.93 37.39 0.71
C LYS A 466 8.49 38.55 -0.21
N LYS A 467 7.80 38.24 -1.32
CA LYS A 467 7.25 39.26 -2.22
C LYS A 467 6.26 40.20 -1.52
N LYS A 468 5.40 39.65 -0.64
CA LYS A 468 4.45 40.45 0.15
C LYS A 468 5.14 41.39 1.17
N LYS A 469 6.20 40.87 1.82
CA LYS A 469 7.02 41.64 2.75
C LYS A 469 7.71 42.83 2.04
N ASN A 470 8.34 42.57 0.90
CA ASN A 470 9.02 43.60 0.11
C ASN A 470 8.06 44.68 -0.41
N ARG A 471 6.83 44.31 -0.84
CA ARG A 471 5.80 45.28 -1.25
C ARG A 471 5.32 46.18 -0.08
N ARG A 472 5.30 45.66 1.14
CA ARG A 472 4.95 46.45 2.34
C ARG A 472 6.08 47.39 2.77
N GLY A 473 7.35 46.95 2.64
CA GLY A 473 8.52 47.78 2.95
C GLY A 473 8.73 48.96 1.99
N ASN A 474 8.24 48.85 0.73
CA ASN A 474 8.34 49.91 -0.26
C ASN A 474 7.17 50.93 -0.22
N ARG A 475 6.20 50.78 0.65
CA ARG A 475 5.24 51.88 0.93
C ARG A 475 5.97 52.91 1.80
N LYS A 476 6.57 53.92 1.17
CA LYS A 476 7.04 55.11 1.84
C LYS A 476 5.87 55.68 2.64
N LEU A 477 6.05 55.80 3.95
CA LEU A 477 5.20 56.62 4.79
C LEU A 477 5.36 58.07 4.30
N VAL A 478 4.37 58.59 3.58
CA VAL A 478 4.29 60.01 3.25
C VAL A 478 3.73 60.69 4.51
N PHE A 479 4.61 61.26 5.31
CA PHE A 479 4.20 62.16 6.38
C PHE A 479 3.77 63.50 5.73
N TYR A 480 2.51 63.81 5.77
CA TYR A 480 2.04 65.18 5.56
C TYR A 480 2.42 65.97 6.83
N THR A 481 3.44 66.81 6.75
CA THR A 481 3.63 67.90 7.71
C THR A 481 2.66 68.98 7.31
N GLU A 482 1.59 69.25 8.07
CA GLU A 482 0.83 70.46 8.02
C GLU A 482 1.77 71.54 8.51
N GLY A 483 2.23 72.36 7.55
CA GLY A 483 2.91 73.63 7.83
C GLY A 483 1.88 74.64 8.27
N GLY A 484 2.05 75.20 9.49
CA GLY A 484 1.34 76.32 10.02
C GLY A 484 1.75 77.61 9.35
#